data_57e527d21e4263523f6fc69ad4363e56
#
_entry.id   57e527d21e4263523f6fc69ad4363e56
#
_cell.length_a   1.000
_cell.length_b   1.000
_cell.length_c   1.000
_cell.angle_alpha   90.00
_cell.angle_beta   90.00
_cell.angle_gamma   90.00
#
_symmetry.space_group_name_H-M   'P 1'
#
loop_
_entity.id
_entity.type
_entity.pdbx_description
1 polymer ?
#
loop_
_entity_poly.entity_id
_entity_poly.type
_entity_poly.pdbx_seq_one_letter_code
_entity_poly.pdbx_strand_id
1 'polypeptide(L)'
;MLKKVLLTGADGFLGNNIVRELLNRGYEIKAFIEPSRQPKTLDGLPNLTFFRGDLLNPTDVEQAMEGYPFVIHAAANTTVIPARSEIIRRVNLDGTRHIIAAAIKHKIQRLVFIGTANTFGFGTKEQPGYEGLPYSGAQYRLDYMDSKYEAFLELMTAVNEQQLPAVVVNPTFMLGPYDVKPSSGAMIVNLYQGKIPGYSSGGRNYIYVKDAACGVVNALEKGKIGESYILGNVNLSYKEAFFLIADTIGAKRPSIYFPVFVTKAFALLLTFIAKTQGKLPNISYPMAKIGCDGHYFTAAKAIREIDLPQTPLSIAIRESYEWLRDNGYLDKK
;
A
#
# COMPACT_ATOMS: atom_id res chain seq x y z
N MET A 1 16.95 26.81 -4.21
CA MET A 1 16.22 26.33 -3.00
C MET A 1 15.81 24.89 -3.22
N LEU A 2 15.90 24.03 -2.18
CA LEU A 2 15.40 22.66 -2.25
C LEU A 2 13.87 22.67 -2.45
N LYS A 3 13.36 21.71 -3.21
CA LYS A 3 11.90 21.52 -3.33
C LYS A 3 11.36 20.94 -2.02
N LYS A 4 10.32 21.55 -1.46
CA LYS A 4 9.73 21.17 -0.16
C LYS A 4 8.52 20.27 -0.34
N VAL A 5 8.51 19.12 0.34
CA VAL A 5 7.42 18.12 0.29
C VAL A 5 6.93 17.83 1.70
N LEU A 6 5.61 17.91 1.90
CA LEU A 6 4.92 17.31 3.04
C LEU A 6 4.57 15.87 2.68
N LEU A 7 5.02 14.92 3.50
CA LEU A 7 4.70 13.49 3.35
C LEU A 7 3.95 12.98 4.58
N THR A 8 2.71 12.54 4.42
CA THR A 8 2.01 11.81 5.48
C THR A 8 2.28 10.32 5.38
N GLY A 9 2.33 9.61 6.50
CA GLY A 9 2.58 8.17 6.52
C GLY A 9 4.02 7.79 6.19
N ALA A 10 4.99 8.67 6.44
CA ALA A 10 6.41 8.45 6.21
C ALA A 10 6.97 7.24 6.97
N ASP A 11 6.41 6.91 8.13
CA ASP A 11 6.77 5.76 8.98
C ASP A 11 6.23 4.41 8.47
N GLY A 12 5.37 4.42 7.45
CA GLY A 12 4.83 3.22 6.81
C GLY A 12 5.81 2.56 5.84
N PHE A 13 5.48 1.36 5.36
CA PHE A 13 6.32 0.58 4.45
C PHE A 13 6.67 1.35 3.16
N LEU A 14 5.67 1.82 2.43
CA LEU A 14 5.89 2.65 1.24
C LEU A 14 6.49 4.01 1.60
N GLY A 15 6.00 4.65 2.68
CA GLY A 15 6.46 5.97 3.12
C GLY A 15 7.95 6.03 3.41
N ASN A 16 8.51 5.01 4.08
CA ASN A 16 9.96 4.88 4.30
C ASN A 16 10.77 4.88 3.00
N ASN A 17 10.28 4.19 1.98
CA ASN A 17 10.95 4.13 0.68
C ASN A 17 10.77 5.45 -0.10
N ILE A 18 9.61 6.11 0.01
CA ILE A 18 9.37 7.44 -0.58
C ILE A 18 10.31 8.48 0.03
N VAL A 19 10.50 8.47 1.37
CA VAL A 19 11.47 9.38 2.03
C VAL A 19 12.85 9.25 1.40
N ARG A 20 13.35 8.03 1.23
CA ARG A 20 14.69 7.79 0.66
C ARG A 20 14.78 8.24 -0.79
N GLU A 21 13.76 7.96 -1.58
CA GLU A 21 13.71 8.40 -2.98
C GLU A 21 13.68 9.92 -3.10
N LEU A 22 12.89 10.61 -2.27
CA LEU A 22 12.84 12.07 -2.24
C LEU A 22 14.20 12.68 -1.83
N LEU A 23 14.85 12.12 -0.79
CA LEU A 23 16.15 12.58 -0.35
C LEU A 23 17.23 12.40 -1.43
N ASN A 24 17.21 11.26 -2.14
CA ASN A 24 18.11 10.99 -3.26
C ASN A 24 17.94 12.00 -4.40
N ARG A 25 16.72 12.56 -4.56
CA ARG A 25 16.42 13.62 -5.54
C ARG A 25 16.59 15.05 -5.00
N GLY A 26 17.11 15.20 -3.79
CA GLY A 26 17.42 16.51 -3.21
C GLY A 26 16.20 17.28 -2.71
N TYR A 27 15.16 16.61 -2.25
CA TYR A 27 14.01 17.26 -1.61
C TYR A 27 14.26 17.53 -0.12
N GLU A 28 13.62 18.59 0.40
CA GLU A 28 13.44 18.82 1.84
C GLU A 28 12.06 18.26 2.23
N ILE A 29 12.04 17.41 3.26
CA ILE A 29 10.84 16.65 3.63
C ILE A 29 10.37 17.06 5.03
N LYS A 30 9.08 17.39 5.16
CA LYS A 30 8.36 17.38 6.42
C LYS A 30 7.52 16.09 6.49
N ALA A 31 7.89 15.18 7.37
CA ALA A 31 7.14 13.95 7.60
C ALA A 31 6.06 14.19 8.66
N PHE A 32 4.79 14.11 8.25
CA PHE A 32 3.65 14.11 9.17
C PHE A 32 3.47 12.71 9.74
N ILE A 33 3.62 12.56 11.05
CA ILE A 33 3.52 11.30 11.76
C ILE A 33 2.62 11.44 12.99
N GLU A 34 1.89 10.37 13.30
CA GLU A 34 1.08 10.28 14.52
C GLU A 34 1.94 10.48 15.77
N PRO A 35 1.48 11.23 16.81
CA PRO A 35 2.28 11.58 17.98
C PRO A 35 2.90 10.40 18.72
N SER A 36 2.19 9.24 18.75
CA SER A 36 2.66 8.03 19.42
C SER A 36 3.74 7.24 18.66
N ARG A 37 3.99 7.57 17.39
CA ARG A 37 4.91 6.85 16.52
C ARG A 37 6.36 7.26 16.73
N GLN A 38 7.26 6.29 16.63
CA GLN A 38 8.70 6.49 16.66
C GLN A 38 9.30 5.88 15.38
N PRO A 39 9.55 6.67 14.34
CA PRO A 39 10.02 6.19 13.04
C PRO A 39 11.54 5.94 13.05
N LYS A 40 12.03 5.03 13.88
CA LYS A 40 13.47 4.72 14.07
C LYS A 40 14.26 4.52 12.77
N THR A 41 13.60 4.00 11.73
CA THR A 41 14.23 3.79 10.40
C THR A 41 14.50 5.10 9.65
N LEU A 42 13.97 6.21 10.12
CA LEU A 42 14.11 7.53 9.52
C LEU A 42 14.96 8.48 10.36
N ASP A 43 15.37 8.07 11.57
CA ASP A 43 16.18 8.90 12.47
C ASP A 43 17.52 9.25 11.84
N GLY A 44 17.93 10.50 11.99
CA GLY A 44 19.23 11.01 11.52
C GLY A 44 19.35 11.21 10.00
N LEU A 45 18.30 11.00 9.21
CA LEU A 45 18.32 11.30 7.79
C LEU A 45 18.40 12.82 7.55
N PRO A 46 19.29 13.30 6.66
CA PRO A 46 19.42 14.74 6.37
C PRO A 46 18.18 15.26 5.65
N ASN A 47 17.91 16.57 5.77
CA ASN A 47 16.79 17.25 5.10
C ASN A 47 15.40 16.62 5.38
N LEU A 48 15.27 15.93 6.53
CA LEU A 48 14.02 15.35 7.02
C LEU A 48 13.68 15.95 8.38
N THR A 49 12.50 16.54 8.49
CA THR A 49 11.93 17.03 9.74
C THR A 49 10.63 16.32 10.05
N PHE A 50 10.26 16.23 11.33
CA PHE A 50 9.03 15.59 11.77
C PHE A 50 8.03 16.61 12.28
N PHE A 51 6.81 16.54 11.76
CA PHE A 51 5.63 17.19 12.34
C PHE A 51 4.78 16.11 13.02
N ARG A 52 4.54 16.24 14.30
CA ARG A 52 3.72 15.31 15.08
C ARG A 52 2.30 15.83 15.18
N GLY A 53 1.35 15.12 14.55
CA GLY A 53 -0.06 15.53 14.50
C GLY A 53 -0.99 14.35 14.24
N ASP A 54 -2.27 14.58 14.47
CA ASP A 54 -3.34 13.63 14.16
C ASP A 54 -4.00 13.99 12.83
N LEU A 55 -4.02 13.04 11.90
CA LEU A 55 -4.69 13.21 10.59
C LEU A 55 -6.20 13.51 10.74
N LEU A 56 -6.80 13.10 11.86
CA LEU A 56 -8.19 13.38 12.19
C LEU A 56 -8.39 14.78 12.81
N ASN A 57 -7.32 15.52 13.09
CA ASN A 57 -7.38 16.91 13.51
C ASN A 57 -7.08 17.84 12.32
N PRO A 58 -8.08 18.55 11.76
CA PRO A 58 -7.87 19.41 10.61
C PRO A 58 -6.87 20.54 10.85
N THR A 59 -6.74 21.03 12.09
CA THR A 59 -5.77 22.07 12.45
C THR A 59 -4.33 21.56 12.33
N ASP A 60 -4.04 20.33 12.78
CA ASP A 60 -2.71 19.73 12.66
C ASP A 60 -2.33 19.55 11.19
N VAL A 61 -3.28 19.11 10.35
CA VAL A 61 -3.07 18.92 8.92
C VAL A 61 -2.78 20.26 8.23
N GLU A 62 -3.53 21.30 8.57
CA GLU A 62 -3.35 22.64 8.03
C GLU A 62 -1.98 23.23 8.41
N GLN A 63 -1.61 23.17 9.69
CA GLN A 63 -0.31 23.66 10.19
C GLN A 63 0.87 22.89 9.55
N ALA A 64 0.72 21.58 9.37
CA ALA A 64 1.75 20.79 8.72
C ALA A 64 1.99 21.21 7.26
N MET A 65 0.93 21.59 6.56
CA MET A 65 0.98 21.93 5.13
C MET A 65 1.56 23.34 4.87
N GLU A 66 1.61 24.19 5.86
CA GLU A 66 2.10 25.56 5.72
C GLU A 66 3.54 25.62 5.19
N GLY A 67 3.73 26.32 4.07
CA GLY A 67 5.02 26.49 3.40
C GLY A 67 5.50 25.29 2.57
N TYR A 68 4.65 24.26 2.37
CA TYR A 68 4.96 23.07 1.58
C TYR A 68 4.08 22.99 0.33
N PRO A 69 4.60 23.39 -0.86
CA PRO A 69 3.81 23.43 -2.09
C PRO A 69 3.53 22.05 -2.68
N PHE A 70 4.29 21.02 -2.27
CA PHE A 70 4.10 19.64 -2.72
C PHE A 70 3.68 18.79 -1.55
N VAL A 71 2.66 17.94 -1.77
CA VAL A 71 2.11 17.03 -0.75
C VAL A 71 2.04 15.61 -1.31
N ILE A 72 2.51 14.64 -0.53
CA ILE A 72 2.29 13.22 -0.79
C ILE A 72 1.49 12.65 0.37
N HIS A 73 0.26 12.20 0.10
CA HIS A 73 -0.61 11.63 1.11
C HIS A 73 -0.56 10.10 1.06
N ALA A 74 0.31 9.51 1.89
CA ALA A 74 0.50 8.07 1.99
C ALA A 74 -0.03 7.47 3.31
N ALA A 75 -0.48 8.31 4.25
CA ALA A 75 -1.08 7.83 5.48
C ALA A 75 -2.41 7.13 5.20
N ALA A 76 -2.56 5.92 5.71
CA ALA A 76 -3.80 5.16 5.67
C ALA A 76 -3.81 4.07 6.76
N ASN A 77 -4.98 3.68 7.22
CA ASN A 77 -5.15 2.47 8.00
C ASN A 77 -5.41 1.30 7.04
N THR A 78 -4.44 0.41 6.90
CA THR A 78 -4.47 -0.72 5.97
C THR A 78 -4.91 -2.03 6.63
N THR A 79 -5.43 -1.97 7.85
CA THR A 79 -5.92 -3.12 8.59
C THR A 79 -7.13 -3.75 7.87
N VAL A 80 -7.13 -5.07 7.76
CA VAL A 80 -8.21 -5.84 7.13
C VAL A 80 -8.96 -6.75 8.11
N ILE A 81 -8.51 -6.78 9.37
CA ILE A 81 -9.15 -7.49 10.48
C ILE A 81 -9.23 -6.54 11.68
N PRO A 82 -10.45 -6.23 12.16
CA PRO A 82 -11.75 -6.66 11.67
C PRO A 82 -12.07 -6.11 10.26
N ALA A 83 -12.91 -6.83 9.51
CA ALA A 83 -13.30 -6.44 8.15
C ALA A 83 -14.09 -5.12 8.11
N ARG A 84 -14.84 -4.83 9.18
CA ARG A 84 -15.60 -3.60 9.40
C ARG A 84 -15.05 -2.89 10.63
N SER A 85 -14.70 -1.61 10.48
CA SER A 85 -14.12 -0.79 11.55
C SER A 85 -14.26 0.69 11.25
N GLU A 86 -14.94 1.39 12.13
CA GLU A 86 -15.15 2.84 12.00
C GLU A 86 -13.82 3.60 11.96
N ILE A 87 -12.83 3.20 12.75
CA ILE A 87 -11.52 3.88 12.75
C ILE A 87 -10.80 3.76 11.42
N ILE A 88 -10.95 2.63 10.69
CA ILE A 88 -10.39 2.48 9.33
C ILE A 88 -11.04 3.51 8.41
N ARG A 89 -12.37 3.62 8.44
CA ARG A 89 -13.10 4.57 7.62
C ARG A 89 -12.74 6.01 7.96
N ARG A 90 -12.73 6.37 9.23
CA ARG A 90 -12.37 7.72 9.67
C ARG A 90 -10.96 8.10 9.20
N VAL A 91 -9.95 7.27 9.46
CA VAL A 91 -8.57 7.59 9.06
C VAL A 91 -8.44 7.72 7.54
N ASN A 92 -9.04 6.80 6.78
CA ASN A 92 -8.88 6.78 5.33
C ASN A 92 -9.75 7.83 4.60
N LEU A 93 -10.94 8.12 5.10
CA LEU A 93 -11.88 9.04 4.46
C LEU A 93 -11.80 10.44 5.07
N ASP A 94 -12.06 10.60 6.39
CA ASP A 94 -12.03 11.93 7.00
C ASP A 94 -10.63 12.52 6.99
N GLY A 95 -9.58 11.70 7.23
CA GLY A 95 -8.20 12.13 7.07
C GLY A 95 -7.89 12.66 5.66
N THR A 96 -8.39 11.99 4.62
CA THR A 96 -8.24 12.46 3.23
C THR A 96 -9.01 13.74 2.98
N ARG A 97 -10.23 13.91 3.54
CA ARG A 97 -11.00 15.16 3.49
C ARG A 97 -10.23 16.34 4.07
N HIS A 98 -9.56 16.14 5.22
CA HIS A 98 -8.72 17.17 5.84
C HIS A 98 -7.53 17.56 4.94
N ILE A 99 -6.89 16.58 4.30
CA ILE A 99 -5.81 16.84 3.34
C ILE A 99 -6.33 17.63 2.13
N ILE A 100 -7.47 17.25 1.56
CA ILE A 100 -8.10 17.96 0.42
C ILE A 100 -8.40 19.42 0.81
N ALA A 101 -9.07 19.63 1.95
CA ALA A 101 -9.44 20.96 2.43
C ALA A 101 -8.21 21.86 2.66
N ALA A 102 -7.18 21.33 3.34
CA ALA A 102 -5.94 22.06 3.57
C ALA A 102 -5.20 22.34 2.25
N ALA A 103 -5.17 21.39 1.32
CA ALA A 103 -4.52 21.54 0.03
C ALA A 103 -5.15 22.68 -0.81
N ILE A 104 -6.47 22.78 -0.81
CA ILE A 104 -7.20 23.86 -1.47
C ILE A 104 -6.92 25.20 -0.77
N LYS A 105 -7.03 25.23 0.56
CA LYS A 105 -6.79 26.44 1.36
C LYS A 105 -5.40 27.02 1.14
N HIS A 106 -4.36 26.17 1.15
CA HIS A 106 -2.96 26.57 0.96
C HIS A 106 -2.56 26.71 -0.51
N LYS A 107 -3.47 26.47 -1.46
CA LYS A 107 -3.21 26.55 -2.91
C LYS A 107 -1.92 25.83 -3.31
N ILE A 108 -1.78 24.58 -2.85
CA ILE A 108 -0.58 23.79 -3.13
C ILE A 108 -0.37 23.61 -4.64
N GLN A 109 0.86 23.35 -5.04
CA GLN A 109 1.19 23.16 -6.46
C GLN A 109 0.87 21.76 -6.95
N ARG A 110 0.99 20.75 -6.07
CA ARG A 110 0.64 19.37 -6.42
C ARG A 110 0.40 18.47 -5.18
N LEU A 111 -0.64 17.64 -5.29
CA LEU A 111 -0.92 16.53 -4.38
C LEU A 111 -0.72 15.22 -5.10
N VAL A 112 0.08 14.30 -4.53
CA VAL A 112 0.07 12.87 -4.92
C VAL A 112 -0.69 12.10 -3.85
N PHE A 113 -1.81 11.51 -4.24
CA PHE A 113 -2.62 10.65 -3.37
C PHE A 113 -2.26 9.19 -3.59
N ILE A 114 -1.91 8.49 -2.52
CA ILE A 114 -1.64 7.05 -2.57
C ILE A 114 -2.96 6.30 -2.39
N GLY A 115 -3.48 5.79 -3.50
CA GLY A 115 -4.64 4.91 -3.56
C GLY A 115 -4.28 3.44 -3.32
N THR A 116 -4.95 2.58 -4.03
CA THR A 116 -4.65 1.13 -4.13
C THR A 116 -5.15 0.62 -5.47
N ALA A 117 -4.46 -0.32 -6.09
CA ALA A 117 -4.94 -0.93 -7.35
C ALA A 117 -6.34 -1.55 -7.20
N ASN A 118 -6.70 -1.97 -5.98
CA ASN A 118 -8.04 -2.49 -5.68
C ASN A 118 -9.17 -1.43 -5.78
N THR A 119 -8.85 -0.15 -6.02
CA THR A 119 -9.82 0.90 -6.38
C THR A 119 -10.47 0.63 -7.75
N PHE A 120 -9.81 -0.17 -8.58
CA PHE A 120 -10.26 -0.57 -9.91
C PHE A 120 -10.67 -2.04 -9.94
N GLY A 121 -11.37 -2.42 -11.02
CA GLY A 121 -11.64 -3.82 -11.31
C GLY A 121 -10.35 -4.57 -11.63
N PHE A 122 -10.22 -5.77 -11.10
CA PHE A 122 -9.13 -6.66 -11.43
C PHE A 122 -9.53 -7.60 -12.57
N GLY A 123 -8.52 -8.11 -13.31
CA GLY A 123 -8.73 -9.01 -14.46
C GLY A 123 -8.09 -10.39 -14.24
N THR A 124 -7.91 -11.09 -15.37
CA THR A 124 -7.11 -12.32 -15.46
C THR A 124 -5.65 -11.99 -15.77
N LYS A 125 -4.79 -13.00 -15.87
CA LYS A 125 -3.39 -12.78 -16.31
C LYS A 125 -3.32 -12.33 -17.78
N GLU A 126 -4.23 -12.85 -18.60
CA GLU A 126 -4.31 -12.59 -20.04
C GLU A 126 -4.96 -11.23 -20.32
N GLN A 127 -5.90 -10.84 -19.47
CA GLN A 127 -6.63 -9.57 -19.55
C GLN A 127 -6.61 -8.88 -18.19
N PRO A 128 -5.48 -8.29 -17.78
CA PRO A 128 -5.33 -7.68 -16.48
C PRO A 128 -6.16 -6.40 -16.32
N GLY A 129 -6.56 -6.11 -15.09
CA GLY A 129 -7.27 -4.88 -14.74
C GLY A 129 -6.43 -3.64 -15.01
N TYR A 130 -7.09 -2.51 -15.23
CA TYR A 130 -6.49 -1.22 -15.51
C TYR A 130 -7.34 -0.08 -14.93
N GLU A 131 -6.85 1.15 -15.00
CA GLU A 131 -7.43 2.34 -14.36
C GLU A 131 -8.83 2.73 -14.86
N GLY A 132 -9.28 2.16 -15.96
CA GLY A 132 -10.63 2.40 -16.53
C GLY A 132 -11.70 1.41 -16.06
N LEU A 133 -11.33 0.35 -15.35
CA LEU A 133 -12.33 -0.63 -14.90
C LEU A 133 -13.05 -0.15 -13.63
N PRO A 134 -14.38 -0.34 -13.54
CA PRO A 134 -15.15 0.04 -12.37
C PRO A 134 -14.74 -0.76 -11.13
N TYR A 135 -14.90 -0.15 -9.96
CA TYR A 135 -14.59 -0.78 -8.67
C TYR A 135 -15.36 -2.08 -8.47
N SER A 136 -14.63 -3.14 -8.15
CA SER A 136 -15.19 -4.48 -7.89
C SER A 136 -14.98 -4.97 -6.44
N GLY A 137 -14.29 -4.19 -5.61
CA GLY A 137 -13.92 -4.57 -4.24
C GLY A 137 -15.08 -4.67 -3.26
N ALA A 138 -16.23 -4.02 -3.52
CA ALA A 138 -17.41 -4.03 -2.64
C ALA A 138 -17.88 -5.45 -2.29
N GLN A 139 -17.69 -6.42 -3.18
CA GLN A 139 -18.04 -7.82 -2.95
C GLN A 139 -17.34 -8.47 -1.74
N TYR A 140 -16.20 -7.90 -1.29
CA TYR A 140 -15.43 -8.42 -0.15
C TYR A 140 -15.89 -7.83 1.18
N ARG A 141 -16.66 -6.73 1.17
CA ARG A 141 -17.16 -6.05 2.36
C ARG A 141 -16.03 -5.70 3.35
N LEU A 142 -14.96 -5.09 2.84
CA LEU A 142 -13.80 -4.64 3.63
C LEU A 142 -13.76 -3.12 3.70
N ASP A 143 -13.87 -2.55 4.90
CA ASP A 143 -13.82 -1.10 5.08
C ASP A 143 -12.52 -0.48 4.57
N TYR A 144 -11.41 -1.21 4.58
CA TYR A 144 -10.18 -0.75 3.95
C TYR A 144 -10.36 -0.46 2.45
N MET A 145 -10.93 -1.42 1.69
CA MET A 145 -11.11 -1.24 0.25
C MET A 145 -12.18 -0.19 -0.05
N ASP A 146 -13.31 -0.30 0.64
CA ASP A 146 -14.44 0.61 0.44
C ASP A 146 -14.05 2.06 0.77
N SER A 147 -13.38 2.31 1.92
CA SER A 147 -12.95 3.65 2.32
C SER A 147 -11.88 4.26 1.40
N LYS A 148 -10.97 3.44 0.86
CA LYS A 148 -9.96 3.91 -0.11
C LYS A 148 -10.62 4.29 -1.44
N TYR A 149 -11.63 3.54 -1.87
CA TYR A 149 -12.42 3.88 -3.06
C TYR A 149 -13.24 5.17 -2.86
N GLU A 150 -13.93 5.31 -1.73
CA GLU A 150 -14.69 6.52 -1.41
C GLU A 150 -13.78 7.76 -1.33
N ALA A 151 -12.61 7.64 -0.67
CA ALA A 151 -11.63 8.72 -0.62
C ALA A 151 -11.08 9.09 -2.01
N PHE A 152 -10.89 8.12 -2.90
CA PHE A 152 -10.57 8.37 -4.30
C PHE A 152 -11.65 9.17 -5.02
N LEU A 153 -12.93 8.81 -4.84
CA LEU A 153 -14.04 9.54 -5.47
C LEU A 153 -14.12 10.99 -4.99
N GLU A 154 -13.98 11.23 -3.68
CA GLU A 154 -13.98 12.59 -3.14
C GLU A 154 -12.80 13.43 -3.64
N LEU A 155 -11.61 12.81 -3.75
CA LEU A 155 -10.45 13.47 -4.34
C LEU A 155 -10.72 13.87 -5.80
N MET A 156 -11.29 12.96 -6.60
CA MET A 156 -11.60 13.22 -8.01
C MET A 156 -12.69 14.28 -8.16
N THR A 157 -13.65 14.35 -7.26
CA THR A 157 -14.63 15.44 -7.18
C THR A 157 -13.92 16.77 -6.93
N ALA A 158 -12.99 16.84 -5.98
CA ALA A 158 -12.21 18.05 -5.71
C ALA A 158 -11.32 18.47 -6.89
N VAL A 159 -10.75 17.51 -7.62
CA VAL A 159 -10.01 17.80 -8.87
C VAL A 159 -10.90 18.46 -9.91
N ASN A 160 -12.09 17.89 -10.14
CA ASN A 160 -12.98 18.33 -11.22
C ASN A 160 -13.70 19.65 -10.88
N GLU A 161 -14.17 19.81 -9.64
CA GLU A 161 -15.02 20.93 -9.24
C GLU A 161 -14.24 22.08 -8.59
N GLN A 162 -13.13 21.77 -7.91
CA GLN A 162 -12.36 22.74 -7.15
C GLN A 162 -10.94 22.92 -7.69
N GLN A 163 -10.63 22.32 -8.85
CA GLN A 163 -9.34 22.43 -9.54
C GLN A 163 -8.14 22.02 -8.64
N LEU A 164 -8.35 21.06 -7.73
CA LEU A 164 -7.27 20.54 -6.91
C LEU A 164 -6.20 19.89 -7.81
N PRO A 165 -4.92 20.32 -7.75
CA PRO A 165 -3.88 19.78 -8.62
C PRO A 165 -3.40 18.42 -8.13
N ALA A 166 -4.25 17.40 -8.17
CA ALA A 166 -3.96 16.07 -7.66
C ALA A 166 -3.68 15.04 -8.75
N VAL A 167 -2.79 14.10 -8.43
CA VAL A 167 -2.46 12.90 -9.18
C VAL A 167 -2.64 11.70 -8.27
N VAL A 168 -3.18 10.61 -8.77
CA VAL A 168 -3.41 9.39 -7.99
C VAL A 168 -2.43 8.31 -8.42
N VAL A 169 -1.79 7.64 -7.46
CA VAL A 169 -1.00 6.45 -7.71
C VAL A 169 -1.54 5.29 -6.89
N ASN A 170 -1.62 4.12 -7.50
CA ASN A 170 -2.34 2.97 -6.98
C ASN A 170 -1.41 1.76 -6.92
N PRO A 171 -0.61 1.61 -5.84
CA PRO A 171 0.29 0.47 -5.71
C PRO A 171 -0.46 -0.86 -5.67
N THR A 172 0.15 -1.88 -6.25
CA THR A 172 -0.24 -3.29 -6.13
C THR A 172 0.39 -3.91 -4.88
N PHE A 173 0.65 -5.22 -4.87
CA PHE A 173 1.24 -5.89 -3.71
C PHE A 173 2.76 -5.68 -3.69
N MET A 174 3.23 -4.87 -2.77
CA MET A 174 4.64 -4.47 -2.68
C MET A 174 5.48 -5.47 -1.88
N LEU A 175 6.71 -5.75 -2.34
CA LEU A 175 7.75 -6.45 -1.57
C LEU A 175 9.02 -5.61 -1.54
N GLY A 176 9.81 -5.70 -0.46
CA GLY A 176 11.07 -4.97 -0.32
C GLY A 176 11.43 -4.63 1.12
N PRO A 177 12.47 -3.81 1.33
CA PRO A 177 12.96 -3.44 2.65
C PRO A 177 12.09 -2.38 3.34
N TYR A 178 12.26 -2.25 4.66
CA TYR A 178 11.58 -1.30 5.55
C TYR A 178 10.11 -1.61 5.85
N ASP A 179 9.66 -2.87 5.73
CA ASP A 179 8.34 -3.32 6.19
C ASP A 179 8.37 -3.53 7.72
N VAL A 180 8.43 -2.44 8.47
CA VAL A 180 8.63 -2.39 9.94
C VAL A 180 7.55 -3.15 10.73
N LYS A 181 6.36 -3.26 10.16
CA LYS A 181 5.28 -4.10 10.68
C LYS A 181 4.92 -5.09 9.59
N PRO A 182 5.62 -6.25 9.50
CA PRO A 182 5.52 -7.12 8.35
C PRO A 182 4.08 -7.30 7.87
N SER A 183 3.75 -6.61 6.79
CA SER A 183 2.46 -6.67 6.11
C SER A 183 2.56 -7.67 4.95
N SER A 184 3.06 -7.24 3.82
CA SER A 184 3.38 -8.14 2.70
C SER A 184 4.64 -8.98 2.97
N GLY A 185 5.60 -8.46 3.70
CA GLY A 185 6.78 -9.17 4.18
C GLY A 185 6.46 -10.37 5.08
N ALA A 186 5.29 -10.39 5.72
CA ALA A 186 4.81 -11.55 6.46
C ALA A 186 4.72 -12.82 5.59
N MET A 187 4.51 -12.68 4.28
CA MET A 187 4.54 -13.80 3.34
C MET A 187 5.92 -14.46 3.32
N ILE A 188 6.99 -13.67 3.30
CA ILE A 188 8.39 -14.14 3.33
C ILE A 188 8.71 -14.77 4.68
N VAL A 189 8.37 -14.09 5.79
CA VAL A 189 8.58 -14.59 7.15
C VAL A 189 7.91 -15.93 7.36
N ASN A 190 6.61 -16.05 7.02
CA ASN A 190 5.85 -17.28 7.22
C ASN A 190 6.35 -18.43 6.32
N LEU A 191 6.79 -18.13 5.10
CA LEU A 191 7.37 -19.14 4.22
C LEU A 191 8.70 -19.65 4.75
N TYR A 192 9.60 -18.74 5.17
CA TYR A 192 10.89 -19.07 5.78
C TYR A 192 10.72 -19.95 7.04
N GLN A 193 9.72 -19.63 7.88
CA GLN A 193 9.42 -20.38 9.09
C GLN A 193 8.67 -21.70 8.83
N GLY A 194 8.36 -22.03 7.57
CA GLY A 194 7.63 -23.26 7.22
C GLY A 194 6.14 -23.25 7.60
N LYS A 195 5.56 -22.08 7.86
CA LYS A 195 4.16 -21.92 8.28
C LYS A 195 3.15 -21.92 7.12
N ILE A 196 3.64 -21.91 5.87
CA ILE A 196 2.80 -21.96 4.66
C ILE A 196 2.92 -23.35 4.03
N PRO A 197 2.00 -24.27 4.30
CA PRO A 197 2.06 -25.63 3.75
C PRO A 197 1.60 -25.72 2.30
N GLY A 198 0.84 -24.71 1.83
CA GLY A 198 0.22 -24.77 0.51
C GLY A 198 -0.27 -23.41 0.01
N TYR A 199 -1.00 -23.45 -1.10
CA TYR A 199 -1.49 -22.28 -1.82
C TYR A 199 -2.91 -22.49 -2.35
N SER A 200 -3.64 -21.37 -2.55
CA SER A 200 -4.97 -21.34 -3.19
C SER A 200 -4.85 -20.98 -4.68
N SER A 201 -6.00 -20.96 -5.37
CA SER A 201 -6.10 -20.65 -6.81
C SER A 201 -5.85 -19.19 -7.17
N GLY A 202 -5.90 -18.28 -6.21
CA GLY A 202 -5.75 -16.85 -6.46
C GLY A 202 -4.33 -16.41 -6.81
N GLY A 203 -4.17 -15.12 -6.92
CA GLY A 203 -2.89 -14.48 -7.21
C GLY A 203 -2.96 -12.97 -7.13
N ARG A 204 -1.84 -12.30 -7.37
CA ARG A 204 -1.73 -10.85 -7.30
C ARG A 204 -0.80 -10.30 -8.36
N ASN A 205 -0.92 -9.02 -8.60
CA ASN A 205 0.16 -8.25 -9.20
C ASN A 205 1.13 -7.85 -8.08
N TYR A 206 2.42 -8.02 -8.34
CA TYR A 206 3.51 -7.71 -7.40
C TYR A 206 4.38 -6.60 -7.96
N ILE A 207 4.93 -5.77 -7.05
CA ILE A 207 5.89 -4.72 -7.40
C ILE A 207 6.97 -4.61 -6.32
N TYR A 208 8.17 -4.19 -6.71
CA TYR A 208 9.21 -3.79 -5.79
C TYR A 208 8.87 -2.44 -5.14
N VAL A 209 8.97 -2.33 -3.82
CA VAL A 209 8.58 -1.11 -3.09
C VAL A 209 9.40 0.11 -3.49
N LYS A 210 10.67 -0.06 -3.87
CA LYS A 210 11.49 1.07 -4.36
C LYS A 210 11.04 1.54 -5.75
N ASP A 211 10.58 0.63 -6.62
CA ASP A 211 9.96 1.01 -7.89
C ASP A 211 8.66 1.77 -7.66
N ALA A 212 7.84 1.30 -6.70
CA ALA A 212 6.64 2.02 -6.31
C ALA A 212 6.96 3.41 -5.76
N ALA A 213 7.97 3.56 -4.90
CA ALA A 213 8.41 4.85 -4.38
C ALA A 213 8.93 5.78 -5.49
N CYS A 214 9.72 5.25 -6.43
CA CYS A 214 10.14 5.97 -7.64
C CYS A 214 8.92 6.44 -8.45
N GLY A 215 7.94 5.56 -8.69
CA GLY A 215 6.70 5.90 -9.38
C GLY A 215 5.90 7.01 -8.69
N VAL A 216 5.86 7.03 -7.34
CA VAL A 216 5.24 8.11 -6.55
C VAL A 216 5.94 9.44 -6.80
N VAL A 217 7.28 9.47 -6.73
CA VAL A 217 8.05 10.71 -6.95
C VAL A 217 8.00 11.14 -8.41
N ASN A 218 8.00 10.19 -9.35
CA ASN A 218 7.77 10.49 -10.76
C ASN A 218 6.38 11.11 -11.00
N ALA A 219 5.33 10.61 -10.32
CA ALA A 219 3.99 11.19 -10.39
C ALA A 219 3.95 12.62 -9.81
N LEU A 220 4.74 12.90 -8.76
CA LEU A 220 4.90 14.25 -8.23
C LEU A 220 5.51 15.20 -9.26
N GLU A 221 6.50 14.73 -10.03
CA GLU A 221 7.25 15.57 -10.98
C GLU A 221 6.55 15.72 -12.34
N LYS A 222 5.96 14.66 -12.88
CA LYS A 222 5.45 14.61 -14.26
C LYS A 222 4.08 13.97 -14.44
N GLY A 223 3.44 13.46 -13.38
CA GLY A 223 2.09 12.92 -13.47
C GLY A 223 1.09 13.97 -13.95
N LYS A 224 0.12 13.59 -14.78
CA LYS A 224 -0.93 14.48 -15.26
C LYS A 224 -1.99 14.68 -14.19
N ILE A 225 -2.39 15.92 -13.95
CA ILE A 225 -3.46 16.27 -12.99
C ILE A 225 -4.75 15.55 -13.39
N GLY A 226 -5.45 14.98 -12.42
CA GLY A 226 -6.68 14.23 -12.61
C GLY A 226 -6.47 12.78 -13.07
N GLU A 227 -5.22 12.37 -13.36
CA GLU A 227 -4.94 11.02 -13.80
C GLU A 227 -4.60 10.06 -12.65
N SER A 228 -4.93 8.79 -12.89
CA SER A 228 -4.61 7.68 -12.00
C SER A 228 -3.60 6.74 -12.66
N TYR A 229 -2.67 6.20 -11.87
CA TYR A 229 -1.62 5.31 -12.33
C TYR A 229 -1.53 4.07 -11.43
N ILE A 230 -1.69 2.87 -11.98
CA ILE A 230 -1.42 1.62 -11.26
C ILE A 230 0.09 1.39 -11.21
N LEU A 231 0.64 1.30 -10.00
CA LEU A 231 2.05 0.97 -9.79
C LEU A 231 2.16 -0.53 -9.56
N GLY A 232 2.45 -1.26 -10.63
CA GLY A 232 2.54 -2.72 -10.64
C GLY A 232 3.70 -3.21 -11.51
N ASN A 233 3.99 -4.52 -11.43
CA ASN A 233 5.01 -5.14 -12.27
C ASN A 233 4.49 -6.50 -12.78
N VAL A 234 4.63 -7.59 -12.02
CA VAL A 234 4.37 -8.94 -12.51
C VAL A 234 3.12 -9.56 -11.89
N ASN A 235 2.31 -10.21 -12.73
CA ASN A 235 1.13 -10.96 -12.32
C ASN A 235 1.52 -12.42 -12.02
N LEU A 236 1.46 -12.83 -10.76
CA LEU A 236 1.78 -14.21 -10.32
C LEU A 236 0.60 -14.81 -9.54
N SER A 237 0.29 -16.08 -9.80
CA SER A 237 -0.52 -16.88 -8.89
C SER A 237 0.21 -17.05 -7.57
N TYR A 238 -0.52 -17.39 -6.49
CA TYR A 238 0.14 -17.68 -5.21
C TYR A 238 1.13 -18.84 -5.31
N LYS A 239 0.87 -19.85 -6.15
CA LYS A 239 1.84 -20.91 -6.42
C LYS A 239 3.16 -20.37 -6.96
N GLU A 240 3.09 -19.58 -8.04
CA GLU A 240 4.28 -18.99 -8.67
C GLU A 240 5.01 -18.05 -7.73
N ALA A 241 4.28 -17.19 -7.00
CA ALA A 241 4.86 -16.26 -6.04
C ALA A 241 5.58 -16.99 -4.90
N PHE A 242 4.94 -17.99 -4.27
CA PHE A 242 5.57 -18.78 -3.20
C PHE A 242 6.78 -19.57 -3.69
N PHE A 243 6.74 -20.10 -4.93
CA PHE A 243 7.88 -20.82 -5.49
C PHE A 243 9.04 -19.86 -5.74
N LEU A 244 8.77 -18.69 -6.33
CA LEU A 244 9.79 -17.66 -6.54
C LEU A 244 10.41 -17.19 -5.22
N ILE A 245 9.59 -16.96 -4.18
CA ILE A 245 10.08 -16.58 -2.86
C ILE A 245 10.94 -17.71 -2.29
N ALA A 246 10.44 -18.95 -2.28
CA ALA A 246 11.16 -20.10 -1.73
C ALA A 246 12.52 -20.29 -2.40
N ASP A 247 12.58 -20.23 -3.73
CA ASP A 247 13.81 -20.38 -4.50
C ASP A 247 14.80 -19.23 -4.22
N THR A 248 14.29 -18.00 -4.07
CA THR A 248 15.15 -16.83 -3.83
C THR A 248 15.79 -16.85 -2.44
N ILE A 249 15.06 -17.34 -1.42
CA ILE A 249 15.53 -17.32 -0.01
C ILE A 249 16.03 -18.69 0.48
N GLY A 250 16.06 -19.71 -0.38
CA GLY A 250 16.48 -21.07 0.00
C GLY A 250 15.51 -21.79 0.94
N ALA A 251 14.21 -21.46 0.90
CA ALA A 251 13.19 -22.07 1.72
C ALA A 251 12.50 -23.25 1.00
N LYS A 252 11.78 -24.09 1.76
CA LYS A 252 10.99 -25.18 1.17
C LYS A 252 9.77 -24.63 0.44
N ARG A 253 9.55 -25.08 -0.81
CA ARG A 253 8.33 -24.75 -1.56
C ARG A 253 7.10 -25.37 -0.91
N PRO A 254 5.98 -24.62 -0.78
CA PRO A 254 4.71 -25.22 -0.34
C PRO A 254 4.20 -26.20 -1.39
N SER A 255 3.67 -27.35 -0.94
CA SER A 255 3.32 -28.47 -1.84
C SER A 255 1.81 -28.74 -1.95
N ILE A 256 1.00 -28.21 -1.02
CA ILE A 256 -0.42 -28.54 -0.94
C ILE A 256 -1.25 -27.50 -1.71
N TYR A 257 -2.09 -27.96 -2.63
CA TYR A 257 -3.11 -27.12 -3.24
C TYR A 257 -4.39 -27.15 -2.40
N PHE A 258 -4.89 -25.97 -2.02
CA PHE A 258 -6.16 -25.82 -1.31
C PHE A 258 -7.26 -25.39 -2.29
N PRO A 259 -8.24 -26.25 -2.61
CA PRO A 259 -9.39 -25.87 -3.42
C PRO A 259 -10.17 -24.71 -2.79
N VAL A 260 -10.82 -23.91 -3.64
CA VAL A 260 -11.58 -22.71 -3.22
C VAL A 260 -12.59 -23.02 -2.11
N PHE A 261 -13.35 -24.11 -2.26
CA PHE A 261 -14.37 -24.48 -1.27
C PHE A 261 -13.77 -24.86 0.09
N VAL A 262 -12.61 -25.54 0.09
CA VAL A 262 -11.87 -25.91 1.33
C VAL A 262 -11.37 -24.64 2.02
N THR A 263 -10.74 -23.73 1.26
CA THR A 263 -10.23 -22.46 1.79
C THR A 263 -11.35 -21.62 2.42
N LYS A 264 -12.49 -21.49 1.73
CA LYS A 264 -13.64 -20.71 2.23
C LYS A 264 -14.30 -21.39 3.44
N ALA A 265 -14.51 -22.72 3.42
CA ALA A 265 -15.10 -23.46 4.55
C ALA A 265 -14.22 -23.37 5.80
N PHE A 266 -12.89 -23.52 5.64
CA PHE A 266 -11.93 -23.39 6.74
C PHE A 266 -11.95 -21.98 7.34
N ALA A 267 -11.99 -20.93 6.52
CA ALA A 267 -12.07 -19.57 7.00
C ALA A 267 -13.39 -19.25 7.73
N LEU A 268 -14.51 -19.82 7.27
CA LEU A 268 -15.79 -19.74 7.97
C LEU A 268 -15.71 -20.38 9.35
N LEU A 269 -15.14 -21.58 9.44
CA LEU A 269 -14.94 -22.28 10.71
C LEU A 269 -14.08 -21.47 11.68
N LEU A 270 -12.92 -20.95 11.22
CA LEU A 270 -12.06 -20.11 12.04
C LEU A 270 -12.74 -18.82 12.50
N THR A 271 -13.53 -18.20 11.62
CA THR A 271 -14.30 -16.99 11.96
C THR A 271 -15.37 -17.30 13.03
N PHE A 272 -16.05 -18.44 12.92
CA PHE A 272 -17.03 -18.89 13.91
C PHE A 272 -16.39 -19.18 15.28
N ILE A 273 -15.27 -19.93 15.29
CA ILE A 273 -14.53 -20.25 16.53
C ILE A 273 -14.03 -18.96 17.20
N ALA A 274 -13.43 -18.03 16.43
CA ALA A 274 -12.97 -16.76 16.97
C ALA A 274 -14.11 -15.96 17.60
N LYS A 275 -15.27 -15.91 16.93
CA LYS A 275 -16.48 -15.24 17.44
C LYS A 275 -16.96 -15.82 18.76
N THR A 276 -17.00 -17.16 18.91
CA THR A 276 -17.40 -17.81 20.16
C THR A 276 -16.41 -17.56 21.29
N GLN A 277 -15.15 -17.28 20.97
CA GLN A 277 -14.10 -16.94 21.96
C GLN A 277 -13.97 -15.44 22.22
N GLY A 278 -14.78 -14.59 21.61
CA GLY A 278 -14.66 -13.13 21.71
C GLY A 278 -13.35 -12.57 21.12
N LYS A 279 -12.73 -13.31 20.18
CA LYS A 279 -11.45 -12.96 19.54
C LYS A 279 -11.63 -12.60 18.07
N LEU A 280 -10.64 -11.91 17.51
CA LEU A 280 -10.55 -11.71 16.05
C LEU A 280 -9.94 -12.96 15.40
N PRO A 281 -10.44 -13.40 14.24
CA PRO A 281 -9.87 -14.54 13.54
C PRO A 281 -8.53 -14.17 12.90
N ASN A 282 -7.57 -15.10 12.88
CA ASN A 282 -6.30 -14.91 12.16
C ASN A 282 -6.51 -14.80 10.64
N ILE A 283 -7.52 -15.50 10.11
CA ILE A 283 -7.94 -15.44 8.71
C ILE A 283 -9.46 -15.23 8.72
N SER A 284 -9.92 -14.11 8.21
CA SER A 284 -11.35 -13.84 8.06
C SER A 284 -11.89 -14.40 6.74
N TYR A 285 -13.18 -14.65 6.67
CA TYR A 285 -13.82 -15.11 5.43
C TYR A 285 -13.61 -14.15 4.24
N PRO A 286 -13.71 -12.80 4.38
CA PRO A 286 -13.34 -11.88 3.32
C PRO A 286 -11.89 -12.05 2.82
N MET A 287 -10.93 -12.24 3.73
CA MET A 287 -9.53 -12.47 3.34
C MET A 287 -9.35 -13.77 2.56
N ALA A 288 -10.03 -14.85 2.99
CA ALA A 288 -9.99 -16.12 2.26
C ALA A 288 -10.62 -16.00 0.86
N LYS A 289 -11.71 -15.21 0.74
CA LYS A 289 -12.32 -14.91 -0.56
C LYS A 289 -11.34 -14.18 -1.49
N ILE A 290 -10.71 -13.11 -1.00
CA ILE A 290 -9.65 -12.39 -1.74
C ILE A 290 -8.49 -13.32 -2.10
N GLY A 291 -8.10 -14.22 -1.20
CA GLY A 291 -7.04 -15.20 -1.43
C GLY A 291 -7.37 -16.26 -2.48
N CYS A 292 -8.64 -16.42 -2.87
CA CYS A 292 -9.06 -17.34 -3.94
C CYS A 292 -9.16 -16.65 -5.29
N ASP A 293 -9.24 -15.31 -5.32
CA ASP A 293 -9.41 -14.53 -6.54
C ASP A 293 -8.06 -14.02 -7.06
N GLY A 294 -7.96 -13.85 -8.40
CA GLY A 294 -6.79 -13.26 -9.04
C GLY A 294 -6.93 -11.74 -9.10
N HIS A 295 -6.09 -11.02 -8.36
CA HIS A 295 -6.01 -9.57 -8.42
C HIS A 295 -4.87 -9.17 -9.36
N TYR A 296 -5.10 -9.32 -10.65
CA TYR A 296 -4.12 -9.06 -11.71
C TYR A 296 -4.37 -7.70 -12.35
N PHE A 297 -3.28 -6.94 -12.54
CA PHE A 297 -3.32 -5.58 -13.06
C PHE A 297 -2.23 -5.35 -14.10
N THR A 298 -2.42 -4.33 -14.95
CA THR A 298 -1.36 -3.80 -15.81
C THR A 298 -0.90 -2.44 -15.35
N ALA A 299 0.39 -2.19 -15.44
CA ALA A 299 1.01 -0.89 -15.16
C ALA A 299 1.43 -0.16 -16.46
N ALA A 300 0.94 -0.58 -17.62
CA ALA A 300 1.37 -0.05 -18.91
C ALA A 300 1.27 1.48 -19.00
N LYS A 301 0.26 2.09 -18.38
CA LYS A 301 0.09 3.54 -18.32
C LYS A 301 1.19 4.19 -17.48
N ALA A 302 1.45 3.68 -16.28
CA ALA A 302 2.47 4.21 -15.39
C ALA A 302 3.88 4.07 -16.00
N ILE A 303 4.18 2.94 -16.66
CA ILE A 303 5.45 2.72 -17.36
C ILE A 303 5.64 3.78 -18.45
N ARG A 304 4.63 4.01 -19.28
CA ARG A 304 4.71 4.95 -20.41
C ARG A 304 4.73 6.42 -20.01
N GLU A 305 3.95 6.82 -18.98
CA GLU A 305 3.66 8.23 -18.71
C GLU A 305 4.43 8.79 -17.51
N ILE A 306 4.83 7.93 -16.58
CA ILE A 306 5.60 8.35 -15.41
C ILE A 306 6.88 7.53 -15.22
N ASP A 307 7.34 6.81 -16.26
CA ASP A 307 8.58 6.01 -16.27
C ASP A 307 8.68 5.09 -15.02
N LEU A 308 7.63 4.32 -14.75
CA LEU A 308 7.63 3.37 -13.63
C LEU A 308 8.68 2.29 -13.87
N PRO A 309 9.71 2.15 -12.98
CA PRO A 309 10.69 1.08 -13.11
C PRO A 309 10.07 -0.31 -12.98
N GLN A 310 10.73 -1.31 -13.57
CA GLN A 310 10.25 -2.70 -13.62
C GLN A 310 11.37 -3.65 -13.14
N THR A 311 11.84 -3.47 -11.92
CA THR A 311 12.88 -4.30 -11.31
C THR A 311 12.40 -5.74 -11.15
N PRO A 312 13.21 -6.75 -11.48
CA PRO A 312 12.86 -8.16 -11.27
C PRO A 312 12.43 -8.45 -9.84
N LEU A 313 11.31 -9.13 -9.66
CA LEU A 313 10.72 -9.37 -8.32
C LEU A 313 11.65 -10.19 -7.39
N SER A 314 12.55 -11.01 -7.95
CA SER A 314 13.58 -11.73 -7.18
C SER A 314 14.52 -10.79 -6.40
N ILE A 315 14.81 -9.60 -6.93
CA ILE A 315 15.60 -8.57 -6.24
C ILE A 315 14.79 -8.04 -5.05
N ALA A 316 13.52 -7.69 -5.26
CA ALA A 316 12.62 -7.23 -4.22
C ALA A 316 12.48 -8.25 -3.07
N ILE A 317 12.35 -9.53 -3.42
CA ILE A 317 12.26 -10.64 -2.46
C ILE A 317 13.55 -10.75 -1.65
N ARG A 318 14.70 -10.72 -2.31
CA ARG A 318 16.03 -10.83 -1.67
C ARG A 318 16.22 -9.68 -0.68
N GLU A 319 16.05 -8.44 -1.12
CA GLU A 319 16.22 -7.28 -0.23
C GLU A 319 15.21 -7.25 0.92
N SER A 320 13.97 -7.69 0.68
CA SER A 320 12.98 -7.85 1.74
C SER A 320 13.43 -8.88 2.78
N TYR A 321 13.91 -10.05 2.32
CA TYR A 321 14.41 -11.12 3.19
C TYR A 321 15.62 -10.68 4.01
N GLU A 322 16.61 -10.04 3.38
CA GLU A 322 17.82 -9.53 4.04
C GLU A 322 17.43 -8.52 5.11
N TRP A 323 16.57 -7.55 4.77
CA TRP A 323 16.11 -6.55 5.73
C TRP A 323 15.36 -7.18 6.92
N LEU A 324 14.45 -8.13 6.66
CA LEU A 324 13.71 -8.84 7.70
C LEU A 324 14.63 -9.67 8.61
N ARG A 325 15.65 -10.33 8.04
CA ARG A 325 16.68 -11.07 8.78
C ARG A 325 17.48 -10.13 9.69
N ASP A 326 18.01 -9.06 9.14
CA ASP A 326 18.92 -8.13 9.84
C ASP A 326 18.19 -7.32 10.94
N ASN A 327 16.85 -7.27 10.89
CA ASN A 327 16.01 -6.66 11.92
C ASN A 327 15.30 -7.66 12.85
N GLY A 328 15.70 -8.95 12.84
CA GLY A 328 15.24 -9.97 13.80
C GLY A 328 13.81 -10.50 13.58
N TYR A 329 13.21 -10.29 12.38
CA TYR A 329 11.86 -10.77 12.08
C TYR A 329 11.80 -12.25 11.70
N LEU A 330 12.94 -12.87 11.36
CA LEU A 330 13.00 -14.27 10.95
C LEU A 330 13.23 -15.24 12.11
N ASP A 331 13.58 -14.74 13.29
CA ASP A 331 13.80 -15.56 14.46
C ASP A 331 12.51 -16.28 14.84
N LYS A 332 12.64 -17.58 15.11
CA LYS A 332 11.49 -18.38 15.58
C LYS A 332 11.11 -17.90 16.98
N LYS A 333 9.95 -17.29 17.10
CA LYS A 333 9.30 -17.07 18.39
C LYS A 333 8.60 -18.34 18.85
#